data_fe13713e765dea3b74779d4e1d406916
#
_entry.id   fe13713e765dea3b74779d4e1d406916
#
_cell.length_a   1.000
_cell.length_b   1.000
_cell.length_c   1.000
_cell.angle_alpha   90.00
_cell.angle_beta   90.00
_cell.angle_gamma   90.00
#
_symmetry.space_group_name_H-M   'P 1'
#
loop_
_entity.id
_entity.type
_entity.pdbx_description
1 polymer ?
#
loop_
_entity_poly.entity_id
_entity_poly.type
_entity_poly.pdbx_seq_one_letter_code
_entity_poly.pdbx_strand_id
1 'polypeptide(L)'
;MKNRCFWVSESQLYIDYHDKEWGEPVYDDATLFEFLILETFQAGLSWITILNKRENFRKAFDHFDYKKIATYSDNKYESLLQDAGIIRNKLKIKSAIKNAQLFIEVQQEFGSFSKFIWSYVAEKPIVNTFHKREEVPATTLLSDKISKDLKKRGFKFVGSTVMYAYMQAVGMVNDHTTDCFKYSKK
;
A
#
# COMPACT_ATOMS: atom_id res chain seq x y z
N MET A 1 5.86 11.06 -26.87
CA MET A 1 5.84 9.96 -25.87
C MET A 1 5.67 10.60 -24.51
N LYS A 2 4.80 10.08 -23.58
CA LYS A 2 4.66 10.66 -22.23
C LYS A 2 5.92 10.36 -21.42
N ASN A 3 6.52 11.36 -20.78
CA ASN A 3 7.61 11.13 -19.83
C ASN A 3 7.05 10.63 -18.51
N ARG A 4 7.63 9.57 -17.95
CA ARG A 4 7.19 8.91 -16.72
C ARG A 4 8.30 8.90 -15.69
N CYS A 5 7.95 8.60 -14.43
CA CYS A 5 8.95 8.47 -13.38
C CYS A 5 9.97 7.37 -13.70
N PHE A 6 11.18 7.53 -13.19
CA PHE A 6 12.37 6.69 -13.46
C PHE A 6 12.20 5.19 -13.15
N TRP A 7 11.25 4.84 -12.32
CA TRP A 7 11.02 3.45 -11.91
C TRP A 7 10.10 2.67 -12.85
N VAL A 8 9.43 3.36 -13.78
CA VAL A 8 8.49 2.73 -14.71
C VAL A 8 9.29 2.03 -15.82
N SER A 9 9.09 0.71 -15.94
CA SER A 9 9.66 -0.10 -17.03
C SER A 9 8.74 -0.11 -18.26
N GLU A 10 9.15 -0.81 -19.32
CA GLU A 10 8.34 -1.02 -20.54
C GLU A 10 7.13 -1.95 -20.34
N SER A 11 6.99 -2.55 -19.17
CA SER A 11 5.83 -3.40 -18.84
C SER A 11 4.54 -2.58 -18.88
N GLN A 12 3.56 -3.03 -19.67
CA GLN A 12 2.25 -2.37 -19.75
C GLN A 12 1.57 -2.31 -18.37
N LEU A 13 1.73 -3.34 -17.54
CA LEU A 13 1.21 -3.36 -16.18
C LEU A 13 1.80 -2.25 -15.30
N TYR A 14 3.11 -2.00 -15.43
CA TYR A 14 3.78 -0.91 -14.70
C TYR A 14 3.36 0.46 -15.19
N ILE A 15 3.24 0.60 -16.51
CA ILE A 15 2.74 1.82 -17.17
C ILE A 15 1.33 2.15 -16.68
N ASP A 16 0.44 1.16 -16.71
CA ASP A 16 -0.95 1.34 -16.26
C ASP A 16 -1.04 1.69 -14.78
N TYR A 17 -0.28 1.02 -13.93
CA TYR A 17 -0.23 1.35 -12.51
C TYR A 17 0.24 2.78 -12.26
N HIS A 18 1.35 3.20 -12.89
CA HIS A 18 1.85 4.57 -12.77
C HIS A 18 0.87 5.61 -13.29
N ASP A 19 0.27 5.37 -14.46
CA ASP A 19 -0.54 6.37 -15.14
C ASP A 19 -1.94 6.53 -14.52
N LYS A 20 -2.45 5.48 -13.84
CA LYS A 20 -3.85 5.41 -13.39
C LYS A 20 -4.03 5.31 -11.87
N GLU A 21 -3.03 4.81 -11.14
CA GLU A 21 -3.18 4.51 -9.71
C GLU A 21 -2.16 5.23 -8.81
N TRP A 22 -0.87 5.09 -9.08
CA TRP A 22 0.18 5.59 -8.21
C TRP A 22 0.15 7.11 -8.06
N GLY A 23 0.10 7.58 -6.82
CA GLY A 23 0.02 9.01 -6.51
C GLY A 23 -1.37 9.62 -6.64
N GLU A 24 -2.40 8.83 -7.01
CA GLU A 24 -3.79 9.28 -7.02
C GLU A 24 -4.40 9.15 -5.61
N PRO A 25 -5.06 10.20 -5.08
CA PRO A 25 -5.64 10.15 -3.75
C PRO A 25 -6.75 9.10 -3.62
N VAL A 26 -6.58 8.18 -2.68
CA VAL A 26 -7.54 7.12 -2.36
C VAL A 26 -8.18 7.39 -1.00
N TYR A 27 -9.51 7.45 -0.96
CA TYR A 27 -10.27 7.71 0.26
C TYR A 27 -11.20 6.58 0.67
N ASP A 28 -11.41 5.57 -0.18
CA ASP A 28 -12.24 4.43 0.19
C ASP A 28 -11.44 3.38 0.95
N ASP A 29 -12.04 2.86 2.01
CA ASP A 29 -11.38 1.93 2.93
C ASP A 29 -11.03 0.57 2.28
N ALA A 30 -11.78 0.13 1.28
CA ALA A 30 -11.51 -1.15 0.61
C ALA A 30 -10.20 -1.07 -0.21
N THR A 31 -10.03 -0.03 -1.00
CA THR A 31 -8.80 0.21 -1.77
C THR A 31 -7.62 0.52 -0.84
N LEU A 32 -7.84 1.31 0.21
CA LEU A 32 -6.81 1.57 1.23
C LEU A 32 -6.31 0.27 1.89
N PHE A 33 -7.21 -0.66 2.19
CA PHE A 33 -6.84 -1.95 2.74
C PHE A 33 -6.10 -2.83 1.73
N GLU A 34 -6.56 -2.90 0.48
CA GLU A 34 -5.86 -3.63 -0.58
C GLU A 34 -4.40 -3.17 -0.69
N PHE A 35 -4.17 -1.86 -0.81
CA PHE A 35 -2.80 -1.32 -0.87
C PHE A 35 -2.01 -1.59 0.40
N LEU A 36 -2.60 -1.47 1.58
CA LEU A 36 -1.92 -1.77 2.83
C LEU A 36 -1.39 -3.22 2.84
N ILE A 37 -2.22 -4.18 2.45
CA ILE A 37 -1.81 -5.58 2.40
C ILE A 37 -0.76 -5.82 1.32
N LEU A 38 -0.94 -5.29 0.11
CA LEU A 38 0.04 -5.45 -0.98
C LEU A 38 1.41 -4.89 -0.62
N GLU A 39 1.48 -3.72 0.01
CA GLU A 39 2.72 -3.10 0.47
C GLU A 39 3.39 -3.92 1.59
N THR A 40 2.61 -4.51 2.50
CA THR A 40 3.18 -5.42 3.51
C THR A 40 3.77 -6.68 2.87
N PHE A 41 3.15 -7.19 1.80
CA PHE A 41 3.68 -8.33 1.04
C PHE A 41 4.90 -7.97 0.19
N GLN A 42 5.04 -6.72 -0.23
CA GLN A 42 6.20 -6.25 -0.99
C GLN A 42 7.48 -6.24 -0.17
N ALA A 43 7.44 -6.14 1.14
CA ALA A 43 8.64 -6.07 1.98
C ALA A 43 9.68 -7.14 1.59
N GLY A 44 10.87 -6.71 1.12
CA GLY A 44 11.94 -7.57 0.61
C GLY A 44 11.78 -8.07 -0.82
N LEU A 45 10.77 -7.57 -1.57
CA LEU A 45 10.49 -7.93 -2.96
C LEU A 45 10.38 -6.68 -3.83
N SER A 46 10.40 -6.86 -5.16
CA SER A 46 10.10 -5.76 -6.09
C SER A 46 8.59 -5.54 -6.23
N TRP A 47 8.19 -4.29 -6.46
CA TRP A 47 6.78 -3.95 -6.65
C TRP A 47 6.16 -4.66 -7.87
N ILE A 48 6.92 -4.79 -8.97
CA ILE A 48 6.44 -5.52 -10.15
C ILE A 48 6.12 -6.99 -9.84
N THR A 49 6.82 -7.62 -8.89
CA THR A 49 6.49 -8.97 -8.43
C THR A 49 5.12 -9.02 -7.79
N ILE A 50 4.77 -8.01 -7.00
CA ILE A 50 3.46 -7.89 -6.36
C ILE A 50 2.38 -7.58 -7.39
N LEU A 51 2.62 -6.64 -8.30
CA LEU A 51 1.67 -6.29 -9.37
C LEU A 51 1.34 -7.50 -10.25
N ASN A 52 2.33 -8.29 -10.64
CA ASN A 52 2.12 -9.51 -11.44
C ASN A 52 1.25 -10.55 -10.73
N LYS A 53 1.21 -10.51 -9.38
CA LYS A 53 0.43 -11.44 -8.57
C LYS A 53 -0.87 -10.82 -8.02
N ARG A 54 -1.13 -9.54 -8.28
CA ARG A 54 -2.24 -8.78 -7.67
C ARG A 54 -3.60 -9.44 -7.89
N GLU A 55 -3.88 -9.90 -9.10
CA GLU A 55 -5.15 -10.58 -9.40
C GLU A 55 -5.26 -11.93 -8.67
N ASN A 56 -4.15 -12.65 -8.52
CA ASN A 56 -4.13 -13.88 -7.71
C ASN A 56 -4.33 -13.57 -6.22
N PHE A 57 -3.72 -12.49 -5.72
CA PHE A 57 -3.99 -12.01 -4.37
C PHE A 57 -5.46 -11.65 -4.17
N ARG A 58 -6.09 -10.94 -5.11
CA ARG A 58 -7.52 -10.62 -5.06
C ARG A 58 -8.38 -11.89 -4.94
N LYS A 59 -8.12 -12.89 -5.76
CA LYS A 59 -8.82 -14.18 -5.71
C LYS A 59 -8.58 -14.92 -4.39
N ALA A 60 -7.32 -15.00 -3.94
CA ALA A 60 -6.94 -15.74 -2.75
C ALA A 60 -7.47 -15.11 -1.45
N PHE A 61 -7.49 -13.77 -1.38
CA PHE A 61 -7.89 -12.97 -0.23
C PHE A 61 -9.30 -12.36 -0.36
N ASP A 62 -10.23 -13.05 -1.04
CA ASP A 62 -11.64 -12.65 -1.16
C ASP A 62 -11.81 -11.18 -1.57
N HIS A 63 -11.07 -10.74 -2.60
CA HIS A 63 -11.03 -9.38 -3.13
C HIS A 63 -10.64 -8.33 -2.07
N PHE A 64 -9.79 -8.71 -1.12
CA PHE A 64 -9.36 -7.89 0.00
C PHE A 64 -10.51 -7.40 0.90
N ASP A 65 -11.60 -8.19 0.96
CA ASP A 65 -12.65 -7.95 1.95
C ASP A 65 -12.10 -8.14 3.37
N TYR A 66 -11.73 -7.03 4.01
CA TYR A 66 -11.11 -7.05 5.33
C TYR A 66 -12.00 -7.69 6.41
N LYS A 67 -13.32 -7.65 6.24
CA LYS A 67 -14.25 -8.30 7.18
C LYS A 67 -14.17 -9.81 7.10
N LYS A 68 -14.07 -10.36 5.88
CA LYS A 68 -13.84 -11.79 5.67
C LYS A 68 -12.44 -12.20 6.12
N ILE A 69 -11.41 -11.44 5.71
CA ILE A 69 -10.02 -11.77 6.05
C ILE A 69 -9.82 -11.79 7.57
N ALA A 70 -10.42 -10.86 8.31
CA ALA A 70 -10.35 -10.81 9.78
C ALA A 70 -10.86 -12.09 10.47
N THR A 71 -11.69 -12.87 9.80
CA THR A 71 -12.32 -14.10 10.31
C THR A 71 -11.81 -15.38 9.66
N TYR A 72 -10.71 -15.33 8.93
CA TYR A 72 -10.16 -16.53 8.29
C TYR A 72 -9.83 -17.61 9.31
N SER A 73 -10.27 -18.82 9.00
CA SER A 73 -10.00 -20.03 9.78
C SER A 73 -8.59 -20.56 9.52
N ASP A 74 -8.11 -21.45 10.37
CA ASP A 74 -6.86 -22.19 10.16
C ASP A 74 -6.85 -22.94 8.80
N ASN A 75 -7.98 -23.51 8.40
CA ASN A 75 -8.07 -24.16 7.09
C ASN A 75 -7.87 -23.19 5.92
N LYS A 76 -8.43 -21.98 6.01
CA LYS A 76 -8.21 -20.94 4.99
C LYS A 76 -6.75 -20.49 5.00
N TYR A 77 -6.17 -20.29 6.18
CA TYR A 77 -4.74 -19.95 6.32
C TYR A 77 -3.84 -21.02 5.68
N GLU A 78 -4.07 -22.30 5.96
CA GLU A 78 -3.30 -23.39 5.35
C GLU A 78 -3.49 -23.46 3.83
N SER A 79 -4.69 -23.20 3.31
CA SER A 79 -4.92 -23.12 1.87
C SER A 79 -4.12 -22.02 1.18
N LEU A 80 -4.01 -20.85 1.83
CA LEU A 80 -3.18 -19.73 1.34
C LEU A 80 -1.69 -20.07 1.29
N LEU A 81 -1.20 -20.89 2.22
CA LEU A 81 0.20 -21.36 2.21
C LEU A 81 0.50 -22.30 1.05
N GLN A 82 -0.52 -22.96 0.47
CA GLN A 82 -0.37 -23.83 -0.69
C GLN A 82 -0.59 -23.11 -2.02
N ASP A 83 -1.12 -21.89 -2.01
CA ASP A 83 -1.41 -21.13 -3.23
C ASP A 83 -0.14 -20.56 -3.86
N ALA A 84 0.34 -21.16 -4.95
CA ALA A 84 1.50 -20.70 -5.71
C ALA A 84 1.25 -19.34 -6.43
N GLY A 85 0.02 -18.91 -6.55
CA GLY A 85 -0.35 -17.62 -7.14
C GLY A 85 0.06 -16.42 -6.32
N ILE A 86 0.23 -16.58 -5.01
CA ILE A 86 0.60 -15.52 -4.07
C ILE A 86 2.01 -15.70 -3.50
N ILE A 87 2.43 -14.79 -2.64
CA ILE A 87 3.67 -14.93 -1.84
C ILE A 87 3.38 -15.80 -0.62
N ARG A 88 3.83 -17.06 -0.65
CA ARG A 88 3.60 -18.08 0.40
C ARG A 88 4.48 -17.88 1.63
N ASN A 89 4.42 -16.71 2.24
CA ASN A 89 5.16 -16.41 3.46
C ASN A 89 4.22 -16.50 4.68
N LYS A 90 4.49 -17.46 5.57
CA LYS A 90 3.70 -17.74 6.77
C LYS A 90 3.42 -16.50 7.62
N LEU A 91 4.47 -15.70 7.88
CA LEU A 91 4.35 -14.51 8.71
C LEU A 91 3.52 -13.42 8.03
N LYS A 92 3.70 -13.21 6.72
CA LYS A 92 2.95 -12.19 5.97
C LYS A 92 1.47 -12.55 5.87
N ILE A 93 1.13 -13.81 5.59
CA ILE A 93 -0.27 -14.28 5.55
C ILE A 93 -0.93 -14.12 6.92
N LYS A 94 -0.28 -14.58 7.98
CA LYS A 94 -0.79 -14.41 9.36
C LYS A 94 -0.95 -12.92 9.72
N SER A 95 -0.03 -12.08 9.27
CA SER A 95 -0.10 -10.65 9.50
C SER A 95 -1.22 -9.97 8.74
N ALA A 96 -1.55 -10.43 7.52
CA ALA A 96 -2.69 -9.91 6.77
C ALA A 96 -4.01 -10.10 7.54
N ILE A 97 -4.20 -11.28 8.15
CA ILE A 97 -5.37 -11.57 8.99
C ILE A 97 -5.41 -10.64 10.21
N LYS A 98 -4.27 -10.51 10.91
CA LYS A 98 -4.20 -9.62 12.08
C LYS A 98 -4.39 -8.15 11.70
N ASN A 99 -3.80 -7.70 10.60
CA ASN A 99 -3.97 -6.34 10.12
C ASN A 99 -5.42 -6.05 9.72
N ALA A 100 -6.16 -7.03 9.19
CA ALA A 100 -7.58 -6.88 8.89
C ALA A 100 -8.42 -6.65 10.17
N GLN A 101 -8.13 -7.39 11.24
CA GLN A 101 -8.79 -7.20 12.54
C GLN A 101 -8.53 -5.78 13.07
N LEU A 102 -7.27 -5.35 13.07
CA LEU A 102 -6.86 -4.03 13.54
C LEU A 102 -7.39 -2.89 12.65
N PHE A 103 -7.54 -3.14 11.35
CA PHE A 103 -8.15 -2.20 10.43
C PHE A 103 -9.61 -1.90 10.81
N ILE A 104 -10.37 -2.93 11.19
CA ILE A 104 -11.75 -2.79 11.68
C ILE A 104 -11.78 -2.04 13.02
N GLU A 105 -10.83 -2.31 13.93
CA GLU A 105 -10.72 -1.57 15.20
C GLU A 105 -10.48 -0.07 14.97
N VAL A 106 -9.59 0.28 14.00
CA VAL A 106 -9.36 1.68 13.61
C VAL A 106 -10.62 2.32 13.02
N GLN A 107 -11.37 1.59 12.18
CA GLN A 107 -12.65 2.08 11.65
C GLN A 107 -13.66 2.39 12.76
N GLN A 108 -13.73 1.54 13.77
CA GLN A 108 -14.62 1.75 14.93
C GLN A 108 -14.22 2.99 15.74
N GLU A 109 -12.93 3.22 15.93
CA GLU A 109 -12.41 4.36 16.70
C GLU A 109 -12.54 5.70 15.96
N PHE A 110 -12.25 5.73 14.66
CA PHE A 110 -12.18 6.98 13.88
C PHE A 110 -13.34 7.19 12.90
N GLY A 111 -14.26 6.22 12.79
CA GLY A 111 -15.37 6.22 11.83
C GLY A 111 -15.01 5.66 10.46
N SER A 112 -13.73 5.71 10.04
CA SER A 112 -13.16 5.01 8.88
C SER A 112 -11.64 4.94 8.99
N PHE A 113 -11.01 4.01 8.28
CA PHE A 113 -9.55 3.99 8.17
C PHE A 113 -9.05 5.18 7.35
N SER A 114 -9.82 5.61 6.37
CA SER A 114 -9.54 6.81 5.58
C SER A 114 -9.39 8.05 6.49
N LYS A 115 -10.34 8.32 7.37
CA LYS A 115 -10.23 9.45 8.32
C LYS A 115 -8.98 9.36 9.18
N PHE A 116 -8.65 8.16 9.66
CA PHE A 116 -7.44 7.95 10.45
C PHE A 116 -6.18 8.26 9.66
N ILE A 117 -6.01 7.64 8.48
CA ILE A 117 -4.75 7.75 7.73
C ILE A 117 -4.57 9.13 7.10
N TRP A 118 -5.63 9.72 6.57
CA TRP A 118 -5.59 11.04 5.94
C TRP A 118 -5.41 12.19 6.95
N SER A 119 -5.75 11.97 8.23
CA SER A 119 -5.48 12.97 9.29
C SER A 119 -4.01 13.34 9.42
N TYR A 120 -3.09 12.44 9.06
CA TYR A 120 -1.64 12.70 9.11
C TYR A 120 -1.17 13.77 8.11
N VAL A 121 -1.92 14.01 7.06
CA VAL A 121 -1.64 15.00 6.01
C VAL A 121 -2.72 16.08 5.91
N ALA A 122 -3.49 16.28 6.99
CA ALA A 122 -4.59 17.26 7.05
C ALA A 122 -5.56 17.11 5.86
N GLU A 123 -5.86 15.86 5.49
CA GLU A 123 -6.81 15.45 4.43
C GLU A 123 -6.42 15.92 3.01
N LYS A 124 -5.19 16.36 2.80
CA LYS A 124 -4.71 16.86 1.50
C LYS A 124 -3.38 16.19 1.14
N PRO A 125 -3.19 15.80 -0.14
CA PRO A 125 -1.91 15.31 -0.62
C PRO A 125 -0.77 16.31 -0.39
N ILE A 126 0.38 15.80 0.03
CA ILE A 126 1.63 16.55 0.03
C ILE A 126 2.25 16.40 -1.35
N VAL A 127 2.48 17.50 -2.06
CA VAL A 127 3.16 17.48 -3.35
C VAL A 127 4.63 17.80 -3.14
N ASN A 128 5.49 16.81 -3.36
CA ASN A 128 6.94 16.97 -3.29
C ASN A 128 7.50 17.44 -4.63
N THR A 129 8.69 18.03 -4.61
CA THR A 129 9.39 18.49 -5.82
C THR A 129 10.70 17.75 -5.93
N PHE A 130 10.68 16.60 -6.60
CA PHE A 130 11.86 15.79 -6.88
C PHE A 130 12.22 15.86 -8.37
N HIS A 131 13.48 16.11 -8.66
CA HIS A 131 13.98 16.20 -10.05
C HIS A 131 14.59 14.89 -10.52
N LYS A 132 15.05 14.05 -9.60
CA LYS A 132 15.73 12.79 -9.89
C LYS A 132 15.54 11.77 -8.78
N ARG A 133 15.84 10.51 -9.12
CA ARG A 133 15.66 9.35 -8.24
C ARG A 133 16.29 9.52 -6.85
N GLU A 134 17.50 10.06 -6.81
CA GLU A 134 18.32 10.16 -5.59
C GLU A 134 17.74 11.14 -4.56
N GLU A 135 16.81 11.99 -4.99
CA GLU A 135 16.13 12.95 -4.13
C GLU A 135 14.91 12.33 -3.42
N VAL A 136 14.36 11.23 -3.94
CA VAL A 136 13.22 10.55 -3.35
C VAL A 136 13.68 9.75 -2.12
N PRO A 137 13.25 10.10 -0.91
CA PRO A 137 13.71 9.43 0.30
C PRO A 137 13.08 8.03 0.43
N ALA A 138 13.76 7.13 1.14
CA ALA A 138 13.21 5.84 1.49
C ALA A 138 12.21 5.92 2.66
N THR A 139 12.33 6.94 3.51
CA THR A 139 11.48 7.22 4.67
C THR A 139 11.42 8.73 4.94
N THR A 140 10.41 9.16 5.68
CA THR A 140 10.27 10.55 6.15
C THR A 140 9.86 10.55 7.62
N LEU A 141 9.97 11.70 8.30
CA LEU A 141 9.46 11.84 9.67
C LEU A 141 7.97 11.49 9.77
N LEU A 142 7.21 11.74 8.71
CA LEU A 142 5.79 11.41 8.66
C LEU A 142 5.57 9.89 8.54
N SER A 143 6.31 9.20 7.65
CA SER A 143 6.23 7.74 7.55
C SER A 143 6.73 7.04 8.82
N ASP A 144 7.73 7.62 9.52
CA ASP A 144 8.18 7.14 10.83
C ASP A 144 7.06 7.23 11.87
N LYS A 145 6.35 8.36 11.91
CA LYS A 145 5.22 8.58 12.82
C LYS A 145 4.08 7.60 12.54
N ILE A 146 3.64 7.47 11.29
CA ILE A 146 2.59 6.52 10.89
C ILE A 146 3.01 5.08 11.24
N SER A 147 4.24 4.69 10.90
CA SER A 147 4.79 3.38 11.25
C SER A 147 4.74 3.10 12.76
N LYS A 148 5.18 4.07 13.57
CA LYS A 148 5.17 3.96 15.03
C LYS A 148 3.77 3.79 15.58
N ASP A 149 2.83 4.59 15.11
CA ASP A 149 1.44 4.57 15.58
C ASP A 149 0.74 3.26 15.20
N LEU A 150 0.91 2.79 13.95
CA LEU A 150 0.36 1.50 13.51
C LEU A 150 0.99 0.32 14.28
N LYS A 151 2.31 0.34 14.51
CA LYS A 151 2.99 -0.69 15.32
C LYS A 151 2.47 -0.71 16.75
N LYS A 152 2.24 0.46 17.36
CA LYS A 152 1.66 0.57 18.71
C LYS A 152 0.26 -0.04 18.78
N ARG A 153 -0.51 0.05 17.69
CA ARG A 153 -1.82 -0.60 17.55
C ARG A 153 -1.73 -2.11 17.30
N GLY A 154 -0.53 -2.62 16.99
CA GLY A 154 -0.28 -4.04 16.77
C GLY A 154 -0.16 -4.47 15.30
N PHE A 155 -0.29 -3.55 14.34
CA PHE A 155 -0.08 -3.85 12.92
C PHE A 155 1.30 -4.43 12.66
N LYS A 156 1.40 -5.31 11.67
CA LYS A 156 2.61 -6.04 11.31
C LYS A 156 3.08 -5.66 9.90
N PHE A 157 4.37 -5.72 9.66
CA PHE A 157 5.02 -5.33 8.41
C PHE A 157 4.76 -3.89 7.97
N VAL A 158 4.52 -3.00 8.91
CA VAL A 158 4.29 -1.55 8.70
C VAL A 158 5.52 -0.73 9.07
N GLY A 159 6.71 -1.15 8.64
CA GLY A 159 7.94 -0.37 8.80
C GLY A 159 7.88 0.96 8.06
N SER A 160 8.72 1.94 8.43
CA SER A 160 8.66 3.29 7.85
C SER A 160 8.80 3.29 6.32
N THR A 161 9.69 2.47 5.77
CA THR A 161 9.85 2.32 4.31
C THR A 161 8.56 1.80 3.65
N VAL A 162 7.90 0.81 4.27
CA VAL A 162 6.62 0.28 3.78
C VAL A 162 5.53 1.35 3.87
N MET A 163 5.51 2.12 4.95
CA MET A 163 4.54 3.20 5.11
C MET A 163 4.78 4.35 4.13
N TYR A 164 6.02 4.67 3.81
CA TYR A 164 6.28 5.68 2.79
C TYR A 164 5.84 5.21 1.39
N ALA A 165 6.13 3.96 1.03
CA ALA A 165 5.62 3.37 -0.22
C ALA A 165 4.09 3.35 -0.26
N TYR A 166 3.44 3.01 0.85
CA TYR A 166 1.98 3.08 0.98
C TYR A 166 1.46 4.51 0.78
N MET A 167 2.09 5.52 1.38
CA MET A 167 1.71 6.94 1.20
C MET A 167 1.80 7.36 -0.26
N GLN A 168 2.83 6.91 -0.99
CA GLN A 168 2.99 7.14 -2.42
C GLN A 168 1.90 6.43 -3.23
N ALA A 169 1.64 5.16 -2.93
CA ALA A 169 0.66 4.34 -3.65
C ALA A 169 -0.77 4.89 -3.55
N VAL A 170 -1.17 5.36 -2.36
CA VAL A 170 -2.53 5.89 -2.10
C VAL A 170 -2.64 7.40 -2.24
N GLY A 171 -1.62 8.06 -2.77
CA GLY A 171 -1.64 9.49 -3.09
C GLY A 171 -1.63 10.44 -1.88
N MET A 172 -1.25 9.98 -0.68
CA MET A 172 -1.01 10.88 0.47
C MET A 172 0.17 11.80 0.20
N VAL A 173 1.14 11.32 -0.59
CA VAL A 173 2.22 12.12 -1.16
C VAL A 173 2.20 11.97 -2.68
N ASN A 174 2.43 13.05 -3.40
CA ASN A 174 2.68 13.02 -4.84
C ASN A 174 4.17 13.20 -5.07
N ASP A 175 4.83 12.10 -5.41
CA ASP A 175 6.27 11.99 -5.64
C ASP A 175 6.61 11.78 -7.11
N HIS A 176 5.70 12.14 -8.02
CA HIS A 176 6.05 12.20 -9.43
C HIS A 176 7.18 13.20 -9.63
N THR A 177 8.24 12.78 -10.33
CA THR A 177 9.37 13.67 -10.66
C THR A 177 8.88 14.81 -11.56
N THR A 178 9.55 15.97 -11.46
CA THR A 178 9.12 17.22 -12.13
C THR A 178 9.04 17.11 -13.65
N ASP A 179 9.74 16.16 -14.25
CA ASP A 179 9.69 15.82 -15.67
C ASP A 179 8.60 14.83 -16.04
N CYS A 180 7.94 14.20 -15.05
CA CYS A 180 6.85 13.26 -15.27
C CYS A 180 5.57 14.00 -15.68
N PHE A 181 4.83 13.47 -16.66
CA PHE A 181 3.56 14.08 -17.11
C PHE A 181 2.46 14.11 -16.04
N LYS A 182 2.60 13.30 -14.97
CA LYS A 182 1.69 13.27 -13.81
C LYS A 182 2.08 14.29 -12.73
N TYR A 183 3.26 14.92 -12.84
CA TYR A 183 3.64 15.96 -11.90
C TYR A 183 2.69 17.14 -12.03
N SER A 184 2.03 17.51 -10.95
CA SER A 184 1.22 18.72 -10.89
C SER A 184 1.66 19.57 -9.70
N LYS A 185 2.26 20.72 -9.97
CA LYS A 185 2.27 21.82 -9.00
C LYS A 185 0.86 22.38 -8.98
N LYS A 186 0.08 22.10 -7.95
CA LYS A 186 -1.12 22.89 -7.66
C LYS A 186 -0.78 24.01 -6.69
#